data_a5a9f18715fe018f74abe26c4d285e7b
#
_entry.id   a5a9f18715fe018f74abe26c4d285e7b
#
_cell.length_a   1.000
_cell.length_b   1.000
_cell.length_c   1.000
_cell.angle_alpha   90.00
_cell.angle_beta   90.00
_cell.angle_gamma   90.00
#
_symmetry.space_group_name_H-M   'P 1'
#
loop_
_entity.id
_entity.type
_entity.pdbx_description
1 polymer ?
#
loop_
_entity_poly.entity_id
_entity_poly.type
_entity_poly.pdbx_seq_one_letter_code
_entity_poly.pdbx_strand_id
1 'polypeptide(L)'
;MKEKVIGFIKKDTVLCVAMTLAMVSAFFVKPTLNYVNYIDFRVLGILLSLMTVMAGLQRNGLFDMIGSSLLKRTKNTMQLSLVLVFLCFFFSMFITNDVSLITFVPFAMLTLRKCNQEKLLIPVIIVQTLAANLGSMLTPIGNPQNLYLYNLAEMKMSTFIGIIGPYTLTSGILLLLSVAVVCRKKEKIEFTLEENNGDHEIEKERLHLRRKAHQKNAVYLILFLMSLLVVVRVLPYYVAFIVVFVTVFIMDRQVLKTVDYSLILTFIAFFIFTGNIGEIETIRNVLQEFVSGREVGVGIAASQVISNVPAALLLSGFTRDYAKLLVGVNIGGLGTLIASMASLISYKIYAHHYNEQKGKYFRWFTIANVGYLAVLLVVYGLIRWM
;
A
#
# COMPACT_ATOMS: atom_id res chain seq x y z
N MET A 1 24.67 -21.17 -6.58
CA MET A 1 23.47 -21.41 -5.75
C MET A 1 23.37 -20.40 -4.60
N LYS A 2 24.42 -20.15 -3.82
CA LYS A 2 24.42 -19.15 -2.72
C LYS A 2 24.02 -17.74 -3.17
N GLU A 3 24.51 -17.22 -4.27
CA GLU A 3 24.18 -15.87 -4.76
C GLU A 3 22.70 -15.72 -5.18
N LYS A 4 22.10 -16.76 -5.78
CA LYS A 4 20.69 -16.77 -6.13
C LYS A 4 19.80 -16.79 -4.88
N VAL A 5 20.19 -17.54 -3.85
CA VAL A 5 19.46 -17.58 -2.57
C VAL A 5 19.59 -16.25 -1.83
N ILE A 6 20.78 -15.67 -1.76
CA ILE A 6 21.01 -14.34 -1.15
C ILE A 6 20.24 -13.27 -1.93
N GLY A 7 20.19 -13.34 -3.26
CA GLY A 7 19.42 -12.43 -4.10
C GLY A 7 17.91 -12.53 -3.83
N PHE A 8 17.38 -13.74 -3.66
CA PHE A 8 15.97 -13.98 -3.31
C PHE A 8 15.65 -13.46 -1.92
N ILE A 9 16.48 -13.75 -0.91
CA ILE A 9 16.28 -13.25 0.48
C ILE A 9 16.29 -11.72 0.52
N LYS A 10 17.18 -11.07 -0.24
CA LYS A 10 17.24 -9.60 -0.32
C LYS A 10 16.03 -9.00 -1.06
N LYS A 11 15.44 -9.75 -1.98
CA LYS A 11 14.28 -9.30 -2.75
C LYS A 11 13.00 -9.38 -1.92
N ASP A 12 12.77 -10.50 -1.22
CA ASP A 12 11.55 -10.82 -0.50
C ASP A 12 11.82 -11.26 0.95
N THR A 13 12.48 -10.38 1.72
CA THR A 13 12.88 -10.65 3.11
C THR A 13 11.68 -11.05 3.99
N VAL A 14 10.53 -10.38 3.79
CA VAL A 14 9.31 -10.63 4.59
C VAL A 14 8.77 -12.04 4.34
N LEU A 15 8.73 -12.49 3.08
CA LEU A 15 8.35 -13.86 2.74
C LEU A 15 9.31 -14.87 3.36
N CYS A 16 10.62 -14.62 3.29
CA CYS A 16 11.61 -15.53 3.88
C CYS A 16 11.43 -15.67 5.39
N VAL A 17 11.19 -14.56 6.09
CA VAL A 17 10.91 -14.57 7.53
C VAL A 17 9.62 -15.34 7.83
N ALA A 18 8.54 -15.06 7.11
CA ALA A 18 7.24 -15.72 7.29
C ALA A 18 7.35 -17.23 7.08
N MET A 19 8.02 -17.67 6.00
CA MET A 19 8.25 -19.09 5.71
C MET A 19 9.11 -19.76 6.78
N THR A 20 10.16 -19.08 7.29
CA THR A 20 10.99 -19.61 8.36
C THR A 20 10.18 -19.78 9.64
N LEU A 21 9.37 -18.79 10.01
CA LEU A 21 8.49 -18.87 11.19
C LEU A 21 7.47 -20.01 11.05
N ALA A 22 6.84 -20.15 9.88
CA ALA A 22 5.91 -21.24 9.60
C ALA A 22 6.61 -22.61 9.71
N MET A 23 7.79 -22.76 9.13
CA MET A 23 8.58 -23.99 9.22
C MET A 23 8.99 -24.31 10.66
N VAL A 24 9.49 -23.33 11.41
CA VAL A 24 9.86 -23.52 12.82
C VAL A 24 8.65 -23.91 13.66
N SER A 25 7.50 -23.27 13.47
CA SER A 25 6.28 -23.62 14.19
C SER A 25 5.77 -25.05 13.87
N ALA A 26 6.03 -25.54 12.67
CA ALA A 26 5.66 -26.91 12.25
C ALA A 26 6.44 -28.01 13.00
N PHE A 27 7.58 -27.70 13.63
CA PHE A 27 8.25 -28.65 14.53
C PHE A 27 7.50 -28.84 15.85
N PHE A 28 6.77 -27.85 16.30
CA PHE A 28 6.00 -27.89 17.55
C PHE A 28 4.58 -28.42 17.32
N VAL A 29 3.97 -28.01 16.21
CA VAL A 29 2.63 -28.47 15.80
C VAL A 29 2.77 -29.17 14.47
N LYS A 30 2.64 -30.52 14.47
CA LYS A 30 2.84 -31.33 13.27
C LYS A 30 1.87 -30.96 12.16
N PRO A 31 2.34 -30.87 10.90
CA PRO A 31 1.48 -30.61 9.75
C PRO A 31 0.36 -31.63 9.64
N THR A 32 -0.87 -31.15 9.65
CA THR A 32 -2.10 -31.94 9.46
C THR A 32 -3.02 -31.23 8.47
N LEU A 33 -4.10 -31.86 8.07
CA LEU A 33 -5.13 -31.23 7.24
C LEU A 33 -5.75 -29.97 7.89
N ASN A 34 -5.62 -29.82 9.22
CA ASN A 34 -6.08 -28.62 9.94
C ASN A 34 -5.34 -27.35 9.52
N TYR A 35 -4.14 -27.44 8.94
CA TYR A 35 -3.43 -26.26 8.40
C TYR A 35 -4.24 -25.53 7.33
N VAL A 36 -5.08 -26.24 6.58
CA VAL A 36 -5.99 -25.63 5.60
C VAL A 36 -7.03 -24.74 6.29
N ASN A 37 -7.44 -25.08 7.51
CA ASN A 37 -8.43 -24.33 8.29
C ASN A 37 -7.85 -23.01 8.86
N TYR A 38 -6.53 -22.89 8.96
CA TYR A 38 -5.88 -21.63 9.36
C TYR A 38 -5.91 -20.57 8.26
N ILE A 39 -6.06 -21.01 6.99
CA ILE A 39 -5.94 -20.14 5.82
C ILE A 39 -7.28 -19.47 5.54
N ASP A 40 -7.29 -18.13 5.57
CA ASP A 40 -8.46 -17.36 5.14
C ASP A 40 -8.48 -17.22 3.61
N PHE A 41 -9.10 -18.18 2.95
CA PHE A 41 -9.25 -18.19 1.49
C PHE A 41 -10.05 -17.01 0.95
N ARG A 42 -10.95 -16.45 1.76
CA ARG A 42 -11.73 -15.26 1.37
C ARG A 42 -10.83 -14.05 1.24
N VAL A 43 -10.00 -13.79 2.24
CA VAL A 43 -9.03 -12.69 2.21
C VAL A 43 -8.07 -12.85 1.05
N LEU A 44 -7.50 -14.06 0.85
CA LEU A 44 -6.58 -14.33 -0.25
C LEU A 44 -7.24 -14.14 -1.63
N GLY A 45 -8.46 -14.63 -1.80
CA GLY A 45 -9.20 -14.49 -3.05
C GLY A 45 -9.53 -13.03 -3.38
N ILE A 46 -9.92 -12.23 -2.40
CA ILE A 46 -10.19 -10.79 -2.58
C ILE A 46 -8.90 -10.04 -2.90
N LEU A 47 -7.83 -10.28 -2.13
CA LEU A 47 -6.52 -9.66 -2.37
C LEU A 47 -6.03 -9.94 -3.78
N LEU A 48 -6.02 -11.20 -4.17
CA LEU A 48 -5.51 -11.62 -5.47
C LEU A 48 -6.34 -11.04 -6.63
N SER A 49 -7.67 -10.98 -6.46
CA SER A 49 -8.57 -10.35 -7.44
C SER A 49 -8.28 -8.86 -7.60
N LEU A 50 -8.21 -8.12 -6.49
CA LEU A 50 -7.92 -6.69 -6.49
C LEU A 50 -6.53 -6.40 -7.07
N MET A 51 -5.50 -7.15 -6.66
CA MET A 51 -4.13 -7.00 -7.19
C MET A 51 -4.07 -7.24 -8.70
N THR A 52 -4.79 -8.24 -9.19
CA THR A 52 -4.86 -8.55 -10.64
C THR A 52 -5.52 -7.42 -11.42
N VAL A 53 -6.64 -6.91 -10.93
CA VAL A 53 -7.35 -5.79 -11.57
C VAL A 53 -6.50 -4.52 -11.57
N MET A 54 -5.84 -4.21 -10.44
CA MET A 54 -4.99 -3.03 -10.32
C MET A 54 -3.76 -3.11 -11.22
N ALA A 55 -3.12 -4.28 -11.31
CA ALA A 55 -2.01 -4.51 -12.22
C ALA A 55 -2.43 -4.28 -13.68
N GLY A 56 -3.65 -4.66 -14.06
CA GLY A 56 -4.21 -4.39 -15.38
C GLY A 56 -4.42 -2.90 -15.67
N LEU A 57 -5.03 -2.16 -14.74
CA LEU A 57 -5.26 -0.71 -14.87
C LEU A 57 -3.92 0.06 -14.92
N GLN A 58 -2.93 -0.33 -14.09
CA GLN A 58 -1.60 0.26 -14.09
C GLN A 58 -0.89 0.02 -15.42
N ARG A 59 -0.88 -1.23 -15.89
CA ARG A 59 -0.25 -1.58 -17.16
C ARG A 59 -0.84 -0.85 -18.38
N ASN A 60 -2.13 -0.60 -18.36
CA ASN A 60 -2.82 0.15 -19.41
C ASN A 60 -2.66 1.67 -19.28
N GLY A 61 -1.87 2.17 -18.32
CA GLY A 61 -1.52 3.57 -18.13
C GLY A 61 -2.69 4.47 -17.68
N LEU A 62 -3.74 3.89 -17.05
CA LEU A 62 -4.89 4.69 -16.58
C LEU A 62 -4.45 5.77 -15.60
N PHE A 63 -3.58 5.41 -14.66
CA PHE A 63 -3.13 6.33 -13.59
C PHE A 63 -2.22 7.42 -14.13
N ASP A 64 -1.35 7.10 -15.11
CA ASP A 64 -0.49 8.07 -15.78
C ASP A 64 -1.31 9.09 -16.59
N MET A 65 -2.39 8.62 -17.23
CA MET A 65 -3.31 9.47 -18.00
C MET A 65 -4.02 10.47 -17.08
N ILE A 66 -4.55 9.99 -15.93
CA ILE A 66 -5.22 10.86 -14.94
C ILE A 66 -4.22 11.86 -14.36
N GLY A 67 -3.06 11.38 -13.93
CA GLY A 67 -2.00 12.22 -13.37
C GLY A 67 -1.58 13.32 -14.36
N SER A 68 -1.29 12.97 -15.59
CA SER A 68 -0.89 13.91 -16.65
C SER A 68 -1.98 14.96 -16.93
N SER A 69 -3.25 14.56 -16.93
CA SER A 69 -4.39 15.47 -17.15
C SER A 69 -4.50 16.52 -16.03
N LEU A 70 -4.29 16.11 -14.78
CA LEU A 70 -4.34 17.02 -13.63
C LEU A 70 -3.15 17.99 -13.60
N LEU A 71 -1.95 17.50 -13.96
CA LEU A 71 -0.74 18.33 -13.98
C LEU A 71 -0.79 19.45 -15.00
N LYS A 72 -1.40 19.24 -16.17
CA LYS A 72 -1.56 20.28 -17.21
C LYS A 72 -2.28 21.54 -16.70
N ARG A 73 -3.00 21.45 -15.59
CA ARG A 73 -3.74 22.57 -14.98
C ARG A 73 -2.94 23.32 -13.92
N THR A 74 -1.72 22.87 -13.58
CA THR A 74 -0.89 23.50 -12.55
C THR A 74 -0.07 24.63 -13.12
N LYS A 75 0.01 25.76 -12.37
CA LYS A 75 0.68 27.01 -12.80
C LYS A 75 1.91 27.36 -11.95
N ASN A 76 2.06 26.71 -10.80
CA ASN A 76 3.15 27.01 -9.87
C ASN A 76 3.55 25.77 -9.07
N THR A 77 4.73 25.83 -8.42
CA THR A 77 5.33 24.74 -7.65
C THR A 77 4.42 24.22 -6.53
N MET A 78 3.63 25.08 -5.89
CA MET A 78 2.71 24.66 -4.83
C MET A 78 1.56 23.82 -5.38
N GLN A 79 0.92 24.26 -6.47
CA GLN A 79 -0.16 23.49 -7.13
C GLN A 79 0.37 22.16 -7.65
N LEU A 80 1.55 22.16 -8.26
CA LEU A 80 2.20 20.96 -8.74
C LEU A 80 2.41 19.95 -7.60
N SER A 81 3.03 20.40 -6.50
CA SER A 81 3.31 19.53 -5.35
C SER A 81 2.03 19.04 -4.69
N LEU A 82 1.00 19.88 -4.57
CA LEU A 82 -0.32 19.48 -4.07
C LEU A 82 -0.92 18.35 -4.93
N VAL A 83 -0.93 18.54 -6.26
CA VAL A 83 -1.46 17.50 -7.16
C VAL A 83 -0.67 16.21 -7.02
N LEU A 84 0.67 16.25 -7.03
CA LEU A 84 1.50 15.06 -6.92
C LEU A 84 1.29 14.33 -5.60
N VAL A 85 1.18 15.03 -4.47
CA VAL A 85 0.98 14.45 -3.15
C VAL A 85 -0.44 13.88 -3.00
N PHE A 86 -1.45 14.65 -3.40
CA PHE A 86 -2.84 14.23 -3.24
C PHE A 86 -3.29 13.18 -4.25
N LEU A 87 -2.60 13.03 -5.40
CA LEU A 87 -2.72 11.84 -6.23
C LEU A 87 -2.38 10.58 -5.42
N CYS A 88 -1.23 10.56 -4.73
CA CYS A 88 -0.89 9.43 -3.87
C CYS A 88 -1.90 9.21 -2.75
N PHE A 89 -2.35 10.28 -2.09
CA PHE A 89 -3.29 10.22 -0.97
C PHE A 89 -4.63 9.59 -1.38
N PHE A 90 -5.27 10.12 -2.42
CA PHE A 90 -6.58 9.64 -2.83
C PHE A 90 -6.51 8.31 -3.57
N PHE A 91 -5.53 8.11 -4.45
CA PHE A 91 -5.43 6.86 -5.18
C PHE A 91 -5.09 5.69 -4.27
N SER A 92 -4.24 5.87 -3.25
CA SER A 92 -3.91 4.82 -2.30
C SER A 92 -5.12 4.28 -1.51
N MET A 93 -6.20 5.03 -1.43
CA MET A 93 -7.47 4.55 -0.85
C MET A 93 -8.10 3.41 -1.66
N PHE A 94 -7.77 3.31 -2.96
CA PHE A 94 -8.41 2.38 -3.89
C PHE A 94 -7.45 1.36 -4.50
N ILE A 95 -6.17 1.75 -4.74
CA ILE A 95 -5.21 0.95 -5.51
C ILE A 95 -4.05 0.39 -4.68
N THR A 96 -4.09 0.46 -3.37
CA THR A 96 -3.03 0.21 -2.40
C THR A 96 -1.90 1.26 -2.41
N ASN A 97 -1.28 1.43 -1.23
CA ASN A 97 -0.16 2.36 -1.05
C ASN A 97 1.04 2.04 -1.93
N ASP A 98 1.38 0.75 -2.07
CA ASP A 98 2.54 0.28 -2.83
C ASP A 98 2.40 0.59 -4.33
N VAL A 99 1.25 0.26 -4.92
CA VAL A 99 0.94 0.53 -6.33
C VAL A 99 0.89 2.03 -6.60
N SER A 100 0.32 2.81 -5.67
CA SER A 100 0.30 4.27 -5.76
C SER A 100 1.72 4.85 -5.85
N LEU A 101 2.64 4.39 -5.00
CA LEU A 101 4.02 4.89 -5.01
C LEU A 101 4.83 4.42 -6.21
N ILE A 102 4.70 3.15 -6.62
CA ILE A 102 5.37 2.64 -7.83
C ILE A 102 4.97 3.46 -9.05
N THR A 103 3.72 3.92 -9.10
CA THR A 103 3.19 4.73 -10.21
C THR A 103 3.59 6.20 -10.10
N PHE A 104 3.27 6.83 -8.98
CA PHE A 104 3.34 8.30 -8.89
C PHE A 104 4.70 8.85 -8.44
N VAL A 105 5.59 8.07 -7.82
CA VAL A 105 6.93 8.55 -7.47
C VAL A 105 7.81 8.76 -8.72
N PRO A 106 7.95 7.79 -9.65
CA PRO A 106 8.67 8.03 -10.90
C PRO A 106 8.06 9.17 -11.72
N PHE A 107 6.73 9.26 -11.73
CA PHE A 107 6.01 10.33 -12.41
C PHE A 107 6.33 11.70 -11.80
N ALA A 108 6.36 11.83 -10.47
CA ALA A 108 6.77 13.06 -9.78
C ALA A 108 8.23 13.41 -10.08
N MET A 109 9.14 12.44 -10.08
CA MET A 109 10.55 12.66 -10.40
C MET A 109 10.72 13.21 -11.81
N LEU A 110 10.05 12.61 -12.79
CA LEU A 110 10.11 13.07 -14.18
C LEU A 110 9.52 14.47 -14.32
N THR A 111 8.37 14.74 -13.70
CA THR A 111 7.68 16.03 -13.78
C THR A 111 8.49 17.15 -13.13
N LEU A 112 9.01 16.94 -11.92
CA LEU A 112 9.83 17.94 -11.23
C LEU A 112 11.12 18.25 -11.98
N ARG A 113 11.74 17.26 -12.63
CA ARG A 113 12.90 17.47 -13.51
C ARG A 113 12.54 18.32 -14.74
N LYS A 114 11.46 17.98 -15.45
CA LYS A 114 11.01 18.75 -16.62
C LYS A 114 10.67 20.20 -16.29
N CYS A 115 10.29 20.47 -15.04
CA CYS A 115 10.03 21.84 -14.56
C CYS A 115 11.26 22.50 -13.92
N ASN A 116 12.46 21.92 -14.00
CA ASN A 116 13.69 22.40 -13.33
C ASN A 116 13.53 22.62 -11.81
N GLN A 117 12.71 21.78 -11.17
CA GLN A 117 12.41 21.84 -9.73
C GLN A 117 13.02 20.68 -8.95
N GLU A 118 14.25 20.27 -9.28
CA GLU A 118 14.92 19.13 -8.63
C GLU A 118 15.10 19.31 -7.12
N LYS A 119 15.19 20.57 -6.64
CA LYS A 119 15.23 20.90 -5.21
C LYS A 119 14.02 20.37 -4.42
N LEU A 120 12.88 20.17 -5.08
CA LEU A 120 11.65 19.66 -4.49
C LEU A 120 11.55 18.13 -4.51
N LEU A 121 12.47 17.40 -5.16
CA LEU A 121 12.40 15.94 -5.28
C LEU A 121 12.32 15.24 -3.92
N ILE A 122 13.29 15.47 -3.05
CA ILE A 122 13.34 14.85 -1.73
C ILE A 122 12.06 15.15 -0.92
N PRO A 123 11.71 16.43 -0.67
CA PRO A 123 10.55 16.72 0.17
C PRO A 123 9.24 16.25 -0.44
N VAL A 124 9.02 16.38 -1.75
CA VAL A 124 7.78 15.94 -2.40
C VAL A 124 7.65 14.43 -2.34
N ILE A 125 8.71 13.65 -2.64
CA ILE A 125 8.65 12.19 -2.59
C ILE A 125 8.41 11.69 -1.17
N ILE A 126 9.00 12.32 -0.15
CA ILE A 126 8.75 11.97 1.24
C ILE A 126 7.29 12.23 1.60
N VAL A 127 6.74 13.39 1.24
CA VAL A 127 5.34 13.72 1.51
C VAL A 127 4.39 12.85 0.70
N GLN A 128 4.74 12.44 -0.54
CA GLN A 128 3.99 11.42 -1.30
C GLN A 128 3.98 10.05 -0.60
N THR A 129 5.11 9.66 -0.01
CA THR A 129 5.20 8.39 0.73
C THR A 129 4.29 8.42 1.96
N LEU A 130 4.32 9.52 2.72
CA LEU A 130 3.38 9.73 3.83
C LEU A 130 1.93 9.74 3.33
N ALA A 131 1.66 10.43 2.23
CA ALA A 131 0.33 10.51 1.64
C ALA A 131 -0.22 9.16 1.23
N ALA A 132 0.59 8.30 0.62
CA ALA A 132 0.18 6.96 0.24
C ALA A 132 -0.12 6.07 1.47
N ASN A 133 0.75 6.08 2.48
CA ASN A 133 0.54 5.32 3.71
C ASN A 133 -0.71 5.79 4.48
N LEU A 134 -0.89 7.11 4.59
CA LEU A 134 -1.95 7.72 5.39
C LEU A 134 -3.31 7.75 4.65
N GLY A 135 -3.29 7.86 3.33
CA GLY A 135 -4.50 7.76 2.50
C GLY A 135 -5.04 6.34 2.48
N SER A 136 -4.16 5.37 2.27
CA SER A 136 -4.54 3.95 2.16
C SER A 136 -5.23 3.39 3.39
N MET A 137 -5.05 4.01 4.56
CA MET A 137 -5.68 3.52 5.78
C MET A 137 -7.20 3.77 5.81
N LEU A 138 -7.76 4.71 5.02
CA LEU A 138 -9.18 5.07 5.07
C LEU A 138 -10.12 3.95 4.62
N THR A 139 -9.67 3.05 3.76
CA THR A 139 -10.51 1.99 3.21
C THR A 139 -9.94 0.60 3.47
N PRO A 140 -10.78 -0.43 3.52
CA PRO A 140 -10.30 -1.79 3.64
C PRO A 140 -9.39 -2.25 2.49
N ILE A 141 -9.58 -1.70 1.28
CA ILE A 141 -8.82 -2.09 0.08
C ILE A 141 -7.52 -1.31 -0.10
N GLY A 142 -7.32 -0.23 0.66
CA GLY A 142 -6.15 0.65 0.53
C GLY A 142 -4.84 -0.04 0.92
N ASN A 143 -4.90 -1.07 1.77
CA ASN A 143 -3.74 -1.91 2.07
C ASN A 143 -4.16 -3.31 2.59
N PRO A 144 -3.28 -4.32 2.45
CA PRO A 144 -3.62 -5.72 2.76
C PRO A 144 -4.01 -5.97 4.21
N GLN A 145 -3.36 -5.31 5.18
CA GLN A 145 -3.68 -5.47 6.60
C GLN A 145 -5.07 -4.95 6.96
N ASN A 146 -5.52 -3.88 6.29
CA ASN A 146 -6.87 -3.35 6.48
C ASN A 146 -7.93 -4.34 6.01
N LEU A 147 -7.73 -4.88 4.80
CA LEU A 147 -8.66 -5.87 4.25
C LEU A 147 -8.74 -7.11 5.13
N TYR A 148 -7.58 -7.57 5.62
CA TYR A 148 -7.50 -8.70 6.52
C TYR A 148 -8.26 -8.44 7.83
N LEU A 149 -7.93 -7.37 8.57
CA LEU A 149 -8.58 -7.05 9.85
C LEU A 149 -10.07 -6.71 9.69
N TYR A 150 -10.44 -6.04 8.59
CA TYR A 150 -11.83 -5.77 8.24
C TYR A 150 -12.66 -7.05 8.08
N ASN A 151 -12.10 -8.07 7.41
CA ASN A 151 -12.77 -9.35 7.22
C ASN A 151 -12.76 -10.18 8.51
N LEU A 152 -11.62 -10.27 9.20
CA LEU A 152 -11.48 -11.04 10.43
C LEU A 152 -12.42 -10.56 11.54
N ALA A 153 -12.54 -9.24 11.69
CA ALA A 153 -13.43 -8.63 12.68
C ALA A 153 -14.89 -8.51 12.23
N GLU A 154 -15.20 -8.98 11.03
CA GLU A 154 -16.53 -8.83 10.41
C GLU A 154 -17.11 -7.40 10.47
N MET A 155 -16.24 -6.40 10.39
CA MET A 155 -16.64 -4.99 10.53
C MET A 155 -17.61 -4.54 9.45
N LYS A 156 -18.50 -3.61 9.79
CA LYS A 156 -19.24 -2.84 8.79
C LYS A 156 -18.34 -1.73 8.23
N MET A 157 -18.56 -1.34 6.97
CA MET A 157 -17.80 -0.26 6.33
C MET A 157 -17.86 1.05 7.12
N SER A 158 -19.05 1.40 7.63
CA SER A 158 -19.25 2.61 8.46
C SER A 158 -18.43 2.56 9.75
N THR A 159 -18.36 1.41 10.41
CA THR A 159 -17.55 1.20 11.62
C THR A 159 -16.06 1.36 11.30
N PHE A 160 -15.59 0.73 10.22
CA PHE A 160 -14.20 0.84 9.79
C PHE A 160 -13.79 2.29 9.53
N ILE A 161 -14.62 3.02 8.73
CA ILE A 161 -14.38 4.44 8.42
C ILE A 161 -14.48 5.29 9.69
N GLY A 162 -15.40 4.99 10.61
CA GLY A 162 -15.51 5.67 11.90
C GLY A 162 -14.28 5.56 12.76
N ILE A 163 -13.63 4.38 12.78
CA ILE A 163 -12.39 4.13 13.54
C ILE A 163 -11.21 4.89 12.91
N ILE A 164 -11.03 4.78 11.61
CA ILE A 164 -9.83 5.29 10.91
C ILE A 164 -9.99 6.73 10.39
N GLY A 165 -11.21 7.15 10.11
CA GLY A 165 -11.51 8.45 9.52
C GLY A 165 -10.86 9.65 10.20
N PRO A 166 -10.91 9.78 11.54
CA PRO A 166 -10.27 10.89 12.24
C PRO A 166 -8.76 10.99 11.99
N TYR A 167 -8.07 9.85 11.94
CA TYR A 167 -6.62 9.80 11.66
C TYR A 167 -6.32 10.19 10.21
N THR A 168 -7.13 9.71 9.26
CA THR A 168 -6.96 10.06 7.84
C THR A 168 -7.25 11.53 7.58
N LEU A 169 -8.29 12.08 8.21
CA LEU A 169 -8.62 13.51 8.09
C LEU A 169 -7.49 14.38 8.65
N THR A 170 -7.00 14.07 9.85
CA THR A 170 -5.85 14.77 10.44
C THR A 170 -4.63 14.68 9.52
N SER A 171 -4.38 13.50 8.95
CA SER A 171 -3.28 13.29 8.01
C SER A 171 -3.43 14.16 6.76
N GLY A 172 -4.63 14.28 6.20
CA GLY A 172 -4.89 15.18 5.06
C GLY A 172 -4.55 16.63 5.37
N ILE A 173 -4.91 17.11 6.56
CA ILE A 173 -4.57 18.47 7.02
C ILE A 173 -3.04 18.63 7.18
N LEU A 174 -2.37 17.66 7.79
CA LEU A 174 -0.91 17.67 7.96
C LEU A 174 -0.18 17.66 6.60
N LEU A 175 -0.68 16.92 5.61
CA LEU A 175 -0.12 16.89 4.26
C LEU A 175 -0.27 18.25 3.56
N LEU A 176 -1.42 18.92 3.69
CA LEU A 176 -1.61 20.29 3.18
C LEU A 176 -0.60 21.26 3.80
N LEU A 177 -0.43 21.21 5.12
CA LEU A 177 0.53 22.05 5.84
C LEU A 177 1.96 21.73 5.41
N SER A 178 2.32 20.46 5.25
CA SER A 178 3.64 20.03 4.80
C SER A 178 3.97 20.57 3.41
N VAL A 179 3.04 20.48 2.46
CA VAL A 179 3.22 21.03 1.11
C VAL A 179 3.34 22.56 1.17
N ALA A 180 2.55 23.25 2.00
CA ALA A 180 2.65 24.69 2.17
C ALA A 180 4.02 25.12 2.73
N VAL A 181 4.59 24.33 3.65
CA VAL A 181 5.94 24.57 4.20
C VAL A 181 7.03 24.31 3.17
N VAL A 182 6.91 23.21 2.41
CA VAL A 182 7.88 22.83 1.36
C VAL A 182 7.88 23.85 0.22
N CYS A 183 6.71 24.34 -0.17
CA CYS A 183 6.51 25.25 -1.31
C CYS A 183 6.24 26.70 -0.89
N ARG A 184 6.92 27.20 0.16
CA ARG A 184 6.75 28.60 0.63
C ARG A 184 6.96 29.62 -0.48
N LYS A 185 7.92 29.39 -1.38
CA LYS A 185 8.13 30.24 -2.58
C LYS A 185 7.35 29.61 -3.74
N LYS A 186 6.25 30.27 -4.12
CA LYS A 186 5.43 29.87 -5.27
C LYS A 186 6.12 30.29 -6.57
N GLU A 187 7.02 29.46 -7.06
CA GLU A 187 7.68 29.71 -8.36
C GLU A 187 6.70 29.34 -9.50
N LYS A 188 6.65 30.19 -10.54
CA LYS A 188 5.89 29.87 -11.75
C LYS A 188 6.54 28.67 -12.46
N ILE A 189 5.72 27.85 -13.05
CA ILE A 189 6.16 26.66 -13.80
C ILE A 189 5.68 26.81 -15.23
N GLU A 190 6.60 26.70 -16.16
CA GLU A 190 6.29 26.55 -17.58
C GLU A 190 6.53 25.08 -17.95
N PHE A 191 5.48 24.41 -18.37
CA PHE A 191 5.63 23.08 -18.98
C PHE A 191 6.12 23.29 -20.40
N THR A 192 7.35 22.96 -20.68
CA THR A 192 7.85 22.81 -22.04
C THR A 192 7.16 21.54 -22.61
N LEU A 193 6.05 21.76 -23.27
CA LEU A 193 5.43 20.72 -24.10
C LEU A 193 6.36 20.58 -25.31
N GLU A 194 7.12 19.50 -25.39
CA GLU A 194 7.67 19.06 -26.65
C GLU A 194 6.47 18.74 -27.56
N GLU A 195 6.12 19.66 -28.44
CA GLU A 195 5.28 19.36 -29.61
C GLU A 195 6.07 18.36 -30.46
N ASN A 196 5.79 17.08 -30.25
CA ASN A 196 6.18 16.05 -31.18
C ASN A 196 5.41 16.31 -32.48
N ASN A 197 6.05 16.99 -33.42
CA ASN A 197 5.66 16.97 -34.83
C ASN A 197 5.89 15.55 -35.35
N GLY A 198 5.01 14.63 -35.00
CA GLY A 198 5.08 13.23 -35.42
C GLY A 198 4.28 12.99 -36.66
N ASP A 199 4.83 12.19 -37.58
CA ASP A 199 4.21 11.69 -38.78
C ASP A 199 2.77 11.20 -38.53
N HIS A 200 1.88 11.50 -39.44
CA HIS A 200 0.45 11.12 -39.40
C HIS A 200 0.19 9.62 -39.20
N GLU A 201 1.12 8.75 -39.59
CA GLU A 201 1.02 7.30 -39.35
C GLU A 201 1.26 6.95 -37.85
N ILE A 202 2.24 7.59 -37.21
CA ILE A 202 2.54 7.41 -35.80
C ILE A 202 1.36 7.89 -34.93
N GLU A 203 0.67 8.94 -35.35
CA GLU A 203 -0.49 9.48 -34.64
C GLU A 203 -1.71 8.54 -34.76
N LYS A 204 -1.95 7.92 -35.92
CA LYS A 204 -3.00 6.90 -36.09
C LYS A 204 -2.74 5.65 -35.25
N GLU A 205 -1.51 5.18 -35.22
CA GLU A 205 -1.13 4.03 -34.40
C GLU A 205 -1.27 4.33 -32.90
N ARG A 206 -0.85 5.52 -32.45
CA ARG A 206 -1.07 6.00 -31.06
C ARG A 206 -2.55 6.09 -30.71
N LEU A 207 -3.40 6.57 -31.60
CA LEU A 207 -4.86 6.64 -31.41
C LEU A 207 -5.47 5.25 -31.31
N HIS A 208 -5.02 4.29 -32.13
CA HIS A 208 -5.50 2.91 -32.07
C HIS A 208 -5.09 2.21 -30.77
N LEU A 209 -3.84 2.39 -30.34
CA LEU A 209 -3.35 1.86 -29.07
C LEU A 209 -4.09 2.48 -27.87
N ARG A 210 -4.36 3.79 -27.88
CA ARG A 210 -5.17 4.47 -26.88
C ARG A 210 -6.61 3.95 -26.82
N ARG A 211 -7.23 3.68 -27.96
CA ARG A 211 -8.58 3.10 -28.03
C ARG A 211 -8.64 1.70 -27.42
N LYS A 212 -7.68 0.84 -27.75
CA LYS A 212 -7.54 -0.49 -27.14
C LYS A 212 -7.32 -0.43 -25.63
N ALA A 213 -6.44 0.47 -25.17
CA ALA A 213 -6.22 0.67 -23.75
C ALA A 213 -7.50 1.16 -23.03
N HIS A 214 -8.27 2.05 -23.66
CA HIS A 214 -9.54 2.56 -23.11
C HIS A 214 -10.59 1.45 -22.94
N GLN A 215 -10.73 0.57 -23.95
CA GLN A 215 -11.64 -0.58 -23.88
C GLN A 215 -11.23 -1.56 -22.77
N LYS A 216 -9.93 -1.88 -22.67
CA LYS A 216 -9.41 -2.73 -21.59
C LYS A 216 -9.63 -2.11 -20.22
N ASN A 217 -9.40 -0.80 -20.07
CA ASN A 217 -9.62 -0.09 -18.82
C ASN A 217 -11.09 -0.13 -18.37
N ALA A 218 -12.04 -0.03 -19.31
CA ALA A 218 -13.47 -0.16 -18.99
C ALA A 218 -13.79 -1.54 -18.40
N VAL A 219 -13.25 -2.62 -18.97
CA VAL A 219 -13.41 -3.97 -18.44
C VAL A 219 -12.79 -4.08 -17.06
N TYR A 220 -11.55 -3.60 -16.87
CA TYR A 220 -10.90 -3.62 -15.55
C TYR A 220 -11.66 -2.80 -14.49
N LEU A 221 -12.28 -1.67 -14.87
CA LEU A 221 -13.11 -0.90 -13.96
C LEU A 221 -14.38 -1.66 -13.55
N ILE A 222 -15.00 -2.40 -14.44
CA ILE A 222 -16.14 -3.28 -14.12
C ILE A 222 -15.69 -4.39 -13.16
N LEU A 223 -14.55 -5.04 -13.43
CA LEU A 223 -13.98 -6.05 -12.55
C LEU A 223 -13.61 -5.47 -11.18
N PHE A 224 -13.14 -4.22 -11.13
CA PHE A 224 -12.89 -3.51 -9.89
C PHE A 224 -14.16 -3.29 -9.08
N LEU A 225 -15.21 -2.76 -9.71
CA LEU A 225 -16.49 -2.56 -9.04
C LEU A 225 -17.08 -3.88 -8.52
N MET A 226 -16.95 -4.95 -9.30
CA MET A 226 -17.34 -6.30 -8.86
C MET A 226 -16.53 -6.75 -7.62
N SER A 227 -15.22 -6.52 -7.61
CA SER A 227 -14.38 -6.82 -6.45
C SER A 227 -14.77 -5.99 -5.21
N LEU A 228 -15.20 -4.73 -5.39
CA LEU A 228 -15.74 -3.91 -4.30
C LEU A 228 -17.03 -4.49 -3.72
N LEU A 229 -17.92 -5.06 -4.55
CA LEU A 229 -19.13 -5.74 -4.07
C LEU A 229 -18.81 -6.94 -3.18
N VAL A 230 -17.67 -7.62 -3.42
CA VAL A 230 -17.19 -8.70 -2.52
C VAL A 230 -16.73 -8.14 -1.19
N VAL A 231 -15.97 -7.02 -1.19
CA VAL A 231 -15.50 -6.37 0.03
C VAL A 231 -16.66 -5.95 0.93
N VAL A 232 -17.72 -5.38 0.36
CA VAL A 232 -18.93 -5.00 1.09
C VAL A 232 -19.90 -6.17 1.32
N ARG A 233 -19.47 -7.41 1.01
CA ARG A 233 -20.20 -8.68 1.28
C ARG A 233 -21.51 -8.85 0.52
N VAL A 234 -21.68 -8.18 -0.61
CA VAL A 234 -22.84 -8.34 -1.50
C VAL A 234 -22.64 -9.55 -2.43
N LEU A 235 -21.40 -9.79 -2.88
CA LEU A 235 -21.04 -10.86 -3.81
C LEU A 235 -20.10 -11.88 -3.15
N PRO A 236 -20.28 -13.20 -3.38
CA PRO A 236 -19.35 -14.22 -2.92
C PRO A 236 -17.97 -14.06 -3.56
N TYR A 237 -16.89 -14.21 -2.76
CA TYR A 237 -15.52 -13.98 -3.21
C TYR A 237 -15.08 -14.91 -4.35
N TYR A 238 -15.51 -16.17 -4.34
CA TYR A 238 -15.16 -17.15 -5.37
C TYR A 238 -15.71 -16.79 -6.75
N VAL A 239 -16.89 -16.14 -6.81
CA VAL A 239 -17.47 -15.67 -8.07
C VAL A 239 -16.59 -14.58 -8.68
N ALA A 240 -16.25 -13.56 -7.90
CA ALA A 240 -15.37 -12.49 -8.37
C ALA A 240 -13.99 -13.02 -8.74
N PHE A 241 -13.42 -13.92 -7.93
CA PHE A 241 -12.14 -14.57 -8.21
C PHE A 241 -12.14 -15.26 -9.57
N ILE A 242 -13.11 -16.14 -9.83
CA ILE A 242 -13.21 -16.88 -11.09
C ILE A 242 -13.38 -15.90 -12.27
N VAL A 243 -14.32 -14.94 -12.16
CA VAL A 243 -14.60 -13.98 -13.24
C VAL A 243 -13.38 -13.11 -13.53
N VAL A 244 -12.69 -12.58 -12.52
CA VAL A 244 -11.47 -11.78 -12.69
C VAL A 244 -10.40 -12.60 -13.41
N PHE A 245 -10.08 -13.81 -12.90
CA PHE A 245 -9.02 -14.63 -13.46
C PHE A 245 -9.32 -15.10 -14.88
N VAL A 246 -10.53 -15.57 -15.16
CA VAL A 246 -10.94 -16.01 -16.51
C VAL A 246 -10.90 -14.83 -17.48
N THR A 247 -11.47 -13.68 -17.11
CA THR A 247 -11.47 -12.49 -17.97
C THR A 247 -10.06 -12.02 -18.28
N VAL A 248 -9.20 -11.90 -17.24
CA VAL A 248 -7.82 -11.42 -17.44
C VAL A 248 -6.99 -12.47 -18.19
N PHE A 249 -7.19 -13.76 -17.96
CA PHE A 249 -6.52 -14.82 -18.70
C PHE A 249 -6.82 -14.80 -20.19
N ILE A 250 -8.06 -14.48 -20.56
CA ILE A 250 -8.48 -14.37 -21.99
C ILE A 250 -7.99 -13.04 -22.59
N MET A 251 -8.14 -11.93 -21.86
CA MET A 251 -7.91 -10.58 -22.39
C MET A 251 -6.43 -10.17 -22.35
N ASP A 252 -5.70 -10.50 -21.28
CA ASP A 252 -4.31 -10.07 -21.08
C ASP A 252 -3.54 -10.94 -20.09
N ARG A 253 -3.13 -12.13 -20.52
CA ARG A 253 -2.37 -13.11 -19.70
C ARG A 253 -1.10 -12.54 -19.09
N GLN A 254 -0.52 -11.50 -19.69
CA GLN A 254 0.73 -10.93 -19.20
C GLN A 254 0.52 -10.18 -17.88
N VAL A 255 -0.68 -9.67 -17.61
CA VAL A 255 -1.02 -9.03 -16.33
C VAL A 255 -0.86 -10.01 -15.16
N LEU A 256 -1.24 -11.27 -15.36
CA LEU A 256 -1.10 -12.30 -14.32
C LEU A 256 0.38 -12.52 -13.89
N LYS A 257 1.35 -12.22 -14.77
CA LYS A 257 2.78 -12.32 -14.43
C LYS A 257 3.30 -11.13 -13.61
N THR A 258 2.55 -10.04 -13.56
CA THR A 258 2.92 -8.81 -12.84
C THR A 258 2.32 -8.74 -11.44
N VAL A 259 1.43 -9.68 -11.09
CA VAL A 259 0.82 -9.78 -9.76
C VAL A 259 1.87 -10.21 -8.74
N ASP A 260 1.85 -9.60 -7.56
CA ASP A 260 2.75 -9.95 -6.45
C ASP A 260 2.26 -11.19 -5.70
N TYR A 261 2.62 -12.35 -6.20
CA TYR A 261 2.33 -13.62 -5.53
C TYR A 261 3.12 -13.82 -4.24
N SER A 262 4.22 -13.08 -4.04
CA SER A 262 5.03 -13.12 -2.83
C SER A 262 4.22 -12.69 -1.60
N LEU A 263 3.38 -11.66 -1.76
CA LEU A 263 2.46 -11.21 -0.73
C LEU A 263 1.47 -12.32 -0.33
N ILE A 264 0.88 -13.01 -1.29
CA ILE A 264 -0.07 -14.10 -1.03
C ILE A 264 0.60 -15.25 -0.25
N LEU A 265 1.81 -15.65 -0.67
CA LEU A 265 2.59 -16.68 0.04
C LEU A 265 2.97 -16.24 1.45
N THR A 266 3.25 -14.96 1.64
CA THR A 266 3.52 -14.37 2.95
C THR A 266 2.31 -14.49 3.88
N PHE A 267 1.10 -14.21 3.38
CA PHE A 267 -0.13 -14.39 4.14
C PHE A 267 -0.34 -15.85 4.54
N ILE A 268 -0.19 -16.79 3.60
CA ILE A 268 -0.33 -18.22 3.87
C ILE A 268 0.65 -18.66 4.97
N ALA A 269 1.92 -18.24 4.86
CA ALA A 269 2.95 -18.58 5.84
C ALA A 269 2.63 -18.02 7.23
N PHE A 270 2.14 -16.77 7.32
CA PHE A 270 1.73 -16.20 8.60
C PHE A 270 0.46 -16.86 9.15
N PHE A 271 -0.51 -17.23 8.32
CA PHE A 271 -1.68 -17.99 8.78
C PHE A 271 -1.29 -19.32 9.41
N ILE A 272 -0.36 -20.04 8.78
CA ILE A 272 0.16 -21.31 9.34
C ILE A 272 0.89 -21.05 10.66
N PHE A 273 1.76 -20.03 10.69
CA PHE A 273 2.52 -19.69 11.89
C PHE A 273 1.60 -19.31 13.04
N THR A 274 0.65 -18.38 12.83
CA THR A 274 -0.26 -17.92 13.89
C THR A 274 -1.22 -19.03 14.32
N GLY A 275 -1.68 -19.87 13.40
CA GLY A 275 -2.48 -21.04 13.71
C GLY A 275 -1.73 -22.02 14.63
N ASN A 276 -0.48 -22.35 14.27
CA ASN A 276 0.35 -23.24 15.09
C ASN A 276 0.65 -22.66 16.48
N ILE A 277 1.01 -21.38 16.56
CA ILE A 277 1.25 -20.73 17.86
C ILE A 277 -0.02 -20.66 18.70
N GLY A 278 -1.18 -20.49 18.05
CA GLY A 278 -2.48 -20.51 18.71
C GLY A 278 -2.82 -21.86 19.38
N GLU A 279 -2.28 -22.97 18.88
CA GLU A 279 -2.44 -24.32 19.47
C GLU A 279 -1.55 -24.53 20.71
N ILE A 280 -0.46 -23.75 20.87
CA ILE A 280 0.43 -23.85 22.03
C ILE A 280 -0.08 -22.93 23.14
N GLU A 281 -0.86 -23.53 24.06
CA GLU A 281 -1.59 -22.79 25.10
C GLU A 281 -0.70 -21.84 25.91
N THR A 282 0.47 -22.28 26.34
CA THR A 282 1.41 -21.47 27.12
C THR A 282 1.85 -20.22 26.36
N ILE A 283 2.23 -20.35 25.10
CA ILE A 283 2.70 -19.23 24.27
C ILE A 283 1.52 -18.30 23.96
N ARG A 284 0.38 -18.89 23.60
CA ARG A 284 -0.84 -18.11 23.31
C ARG A 284 -1.23 -17.23 24.48
N ASN A 285 -1.26 -17.78 25.70
CA ASN A 285 -1.66 -17.04 26.90
C ASN A 285 -0.70 -15.88 27.20
N VAL A 286 0.61 -16.11 27.13
CA VAL A 286 1.64 -15.06 27.32
C VAL A 286 1.49 -13.96 26.26
N LEU A 287 1.31 -14.32 24.98
CA LEU A 287 1.14 -13.33 23.92
C LEU A 287 -0.18 -12.57 24.04
N GLN A 288 -1.27 -13.23 24.43
CA GLN A 288 -2.55 -12.58 24.68
C GLN A 288 -2.45 -11.58 25.85
N GLU A 289 -1.82 -11.94 26.95
CA GLU A 289 -1.60 -11.05 28.08
C GLU A 289 -0.71 -9.84 27.70
N PHE A 290 0.30 -10.08 26.88
CA PHE A 290 1.19 -9.02 26.41
C PHE A 290 0.49 -8.02 25.48
N VAL A 291 -0.37 -8.52 24.57
CA VAL A 291 -1.05 -7.71 23.54
C VAL A 291 -2.30 -7.03 24.10
N SER A 292 -3.10 -7.75 24.92
CA SER A 292 -4.41 -7.28 25.39
C SER A 292 -4.31 -5.96 26.16
N GLY A 293 -5.11 -4.97 25.74
CA GLY A 293 -5.13 -3.61 26.29
C GLY A 293 -3.98 -2.72 25.78
N ARG A 294 -3.02 -3.26 25.03
CA ARG A 294 -1.85 -2.55 24.51
C ARG A 294 -1.75 -2.64 22.97
N GLU A 295 -2.82 -3.05 22.30
CA GLU A 295 -2.85 -3.37 20.87
C GLU A 295 -2.25 -2.27 20.00
N VAL A 296 -2.55 -1.00 20.30
CA VAL A 296 -2.02 0.14 19.53
C VAL A 296 -0.51 0.26 19.69
N GLY A 297 -0.02 0.26 20.93
CA GLY A 297 1.42 0.38 21.22
C GLY A 297 2.22 -0.81 20.67
N VAL A 298 1.72 -2.03 20.87
CA VAL A 298 2.35 -3.26 20.39
C VAL A 298 2.30 -3.33 18.86
N GLY A 299 1.18 -2.94 18.25
CA GLY A 299 1.01 -2.86 16.80
C GLY A 299 2.00 -1.88 16.15
N ILE A 300 2.18 -0.69 16.75
CA ILE A 300 3.17 0.28 16.30
C ILE A 300 4.58 -0.29 16.41
N ALA A 301 4.95 -0.81 17.59
CA ALA A 301 6.29 -1.33 17.85
C ALA A 301 6.64 -2.52 16.93
N ALA A 302 5.72 -3.48 16.78
CA ALA A 302 5.90 -4.61 15.87
C ALA A 302 6.07 -4.15 14.41
N SER A 303 5.30 -3.15 13.97
CA SER A 303 5.41 -2.60 12.61
C SER A 303 6.80 -2.04 12.33
N GLN A 304 7.49 -1.46 13.32
CA GLN A 304 8.85 -0.93 13.14
C GLN A 304 9.88 -2.01 12.83
N VAL A 305 9.61 -3.25 13.22
CA VAL A 305 10.55 -4.38 13.10
C VAL A 305 10.20 -5.29 11.93
N ILE A 306 8.91 -5.65 11.79
CA ILE A 306 8.46 -6.66 10.83
C ILE A 306 7.54 -6.11 9.74
N SER A 307 7.31 -4.79 9.69
CA SER A 307 6.32 -4.11 8.84
C SER A 307 4.87 -4.30 9.29
N ASN A 308 4.01 -3.36 8.91
CA ASN A 308 2.62 -3.26 9.37
C ASN A 308 1.73 -4.44 8.92
N VAL A 309 1.93 -4.99 7.72
CA VAL A 309 1.15 -6.15 7.22
C VAL A 309 1.45 -7.41 8.04
N PRO A 310 2.72 -7.84 8.19
CA PRO A 310 3.07 -8.94 9.08
C PRO A 310 2.67 -8.71 10.53
N ALA A 311 2.80 -7.49 11.05
CA ALA A 311 2.39 -7.16 12.41
C ALA A 311 0.88 -7.38 12.62
N ALA A 312 0.04 -6.99 11.66
CA ALA A 312 -1.40 -7.24 11.71
C ALA A 312 -1.72 -8.73 11.73
N LEU A 313 -1.10 -9.52 10.83
CA LEU A 313 -1.30 -10.97 10.72
C LEU A 313 -0.86 -11.69 12.00
N LEU A 314 0.32 -11.33 12.52
CA LEU A 314 0.87 -11.94 13.72
C LEU A 314 0.02 -11.63 14.96
N LEU A 315 -0.27 -10.35 15.19
CA LEU A 315 -0.90 -9.91 16.43
C LEU A 315 -2.40 -10.22 16.50
N SER A 316 -3.07 -10.36 15.36
CA SER A 316 -4.50 -10.65 15.29
C SER A 316 -4.90 -11.98 15.94
N GLY A 317 -3.99 -12.96 15.99
CA GLY A 317 -4.20 -14.23 16.68
C GLY A 317 -4.22 -14.11 18.21
N PHE A 318 -3.77 -12.98 18.76
CA PHE A 318 -3.55 -12.79 20.20
C PHE A 318 -4.35 -11.62 20.80
N THR A 319 -5.29 -11.05 20.08
CA THR A 319 -6.22 -10.05 20.58
C THR A 319 -7.63 -10.29 20.02
N ARG A 320 -8.63 -9.74 20.74
CA ARG A 320 -10.01 -9.61 20.23
C ARG A 320 -10.38 -8.16 19.92
N ASP A 321 -9.52 -7.20 20.27
CA ASP A 321 -9.73 -5.78 19.96
C ASP A 321 -9.08 -5.42 18.61
N TYR A 322 -9.69 -5.93 17.54
CA TYR A 322 -9.22 -5.68 16.17
C TYR A 322 -9.32 -4.20 15.79
N ALA A 323 -10.19 -3.42 16.44
CA ALA A 323 -10.31 -1.98 16.20
C ALA A 323 -9.05 -1.24 16.65
N LYS A 324 -8.56 -1.52 17.86
CA LYS A 324 -7.30 -0.95 18.34
C LYS A 324 -6.09 -1.47 17.58
N LEU A 325 -6.07 -2.76 17.23
CA LEU A 325 -5.00 -3.32 16.42
C LEU A 325 -4.96 -2.63 15.04
N LEU A 326 -6.12 -2.42 14.39
CA LEU A 326 -6.25 -1.70 13.13
C LEU A 326 -5.62 -0.30 13.20
N VAL A 327 -5.93 0.46 14.25
CA VAL A 327 -5.31 1.78 14.48
C VAL A 327 -3.80 1.63 14.66
N GLY A 328 -3.36 0.69 15.50
CA GLY A 328 -1.95 0.47 15.81
C GLY A 328 -1.09 0.17 14.60
N VAL A 329 -1.52 -0.77 13.75
CA VAL A 329 -0.73 -1.16 12.56
C VAL A 329 -0.80 -0.13 11.43
N ASN A 330 -1.87 0.67 11.34
CA ASN A 330 -1.94 1.76 10.36
C ASN A 330 -1.04 2.93 10.75
N ILE A 331 -1.12 3.41 11.99
CA ILE A 331 -0.21 4.44 12.52
C ILE A 331 1.22 3.90 12.55
N GLY A 332 1.39 2.60 12.89
CA GLY A 332 2.67 1.91 12.89
C GLY A 332 3.35 1.77 11.52
N GLY A 333 2.63 1.96 10.42
CA GLY A 333 3.22 2.07 9.07
C GLY A 333 4.09 3.31 8.87
N LEU A 334 4.05 4.26 9.82
CA LEU A 334 4.95 5.41 9.92
C LEU A 334 6.17 5.05 10.79
N GLY A 335 7.21 5.88 10.73
CA GLY A 335 8.43 5.70 11.55
C GLY A 335 9.61 5.26 10.69
N THR A 336 10.02 4.00 10.82
CA THR A 336 11.17 3.46 10.07
C THR A 336 10.82 3.13 8.61
N LEU A 337 11.85 2.98 7.76
CA LEU A 337 11.64 2.51 6.38
C LEU A 337 11.05 1.09 6.31
N ILE A 338 11.28 0.28 7.35
CA ILE A 338 10.79 -1.11 7.42
C ILE A 338 9.33 -1.15 7.83
N ALA A 339 8.85 -0.13 8.53
CA ALA A 339 7.49 -0.05 9.06
C ALA A 339 6.39 -0.22 7.99
N SER A 340 6.68 0.20 6.75
CA SER A 340 5.81 -0.02 5.59
C SER A 340 6.63 -0.37 4.35
N MET A 341 6.20 -1.41 3.62
CA MET A 341 6.83 -1.76 2.34
C MET A 341 6.75 -0.60 1.33
N ALA A 342 5.68 0.17 1.33
CA ALA A 342 5.51 1.36 0.52
C ALA A 342 6.64 2.39 0.75
N SER A 343 7.04 2.59 2.01
CA SER A 343 8.16 3.47 2.37
C SER A 343 9.48 2.97 1.78
N LEU A 344 9.72 1.66 1.83
CA LEU A 344 10.91 1.05 1.27
C LEU A 344 10.92 1.14 -0.27
N ILE A 345 9.78 0.99 -0.93
CA ILE A 345 9.62 1.12 -2.38
C ILE A 345 10.01 2.53 -2.83
N SER A 346 9.44 3.56 -2.22
CA SER A 346 9.72 4.95 -2.60
C SER A 346 11.20 5.30 -2.37
N TYR A 347 11.80 4.84 -1.26
CA TYR A 347 13.22 4.99 -1.00
C TYR A 347 14.07 4.30 -2.08
N LYS A 348 13.76 3.05 -2.45
CA LYS A 348 14.50 2.30 -3.48
C LYS A 348 14.42 2.99 -4.84
N ILE A 349 13.25 3.49 -5.24
CA ILE A 349 13.06 4.23 -6.49
C ILE A 349 13.92 5.49 -6.49
N TYR A 350 13.88 6.28 -5.41
CA TYR A 350 14.70 7.47 -5.29
C TYR A 350 16.20 7.15 -5.29
N ALA A 351 16.64 6.22 -4.45
CA ALA A 351 18.05 5.85 -4.29
C ALA A 351 18.67 5.25 -5.56
N HIS A 352 17.88 4.60 -6.40
CA HIS A 352 18.33 4.08 -7.69
C HIS A 352 18.78 5.20 -8.64
N HIS A 353 18.08 6.34 -8.63
CA HIS A 353 18.39 7.48 -9.51
C HIS A 353 19.34 8.49 -8.87
N TYR A 354 19.38 8.60 -7.53
CA TYR A 354 20.12 9.63 -6.77
C TYR A 354 20.92 9.00 -5.62
N ASN A 355 21.81 8.08 -5.95
CA ASN A 355 22.56 7.28 -4.95
C ASN A 355 23.37 8.17 -3.98
N GLU A 356 23.94 9.29 -4.46
CA GLU A 356 24.73 10.20 -3.63
C GLU A 356 23.89 10.91 -2.55
N GLN A 357 22.60 11.13 -2.81
CA GLN A 357 21.72 11.85 -1.90
C GLN A 357 20.85 10.92 -1.01
N LYS A 358 21.06 9.62 -1.06
CA LYS A 358 20.27 8.63 -0.29
C LYS A 358 20.30 8.87 1.21
N GLY A 359 21.44 9.31 1.77
CA GLY A 359 21.55 9.63 3.19
C GLY A 359 20.74 10.87 3.59
N LYS A 360 20.70 11.89 2.72
CA LYS A 360 19.87 13.09 2.92
C LYS A 360 18.39 12.73 2.88
N TYR A 361 17.97 11.89 1.91
CA TYR A 361 16.60 11.39 1.84
C TYR A 361 16.23 10.62 3.10
N PHE A 362 17.04 9.66 3.54
CA PHE A 362 16.79 8.83 4.73
C PHE A 362 16.60 9.69 5.98
N ARG A 363 17.47 10.68 6.20
CA ARG A 363 17.38 11.60 7.35
C ARG A 363 16.05 12.37 7.37
N TRP A 364 15.70 13.01 6.25
CA TRP A 364 14.47 13.79 6.17
C TRP A 364 13.23 12.92 6.21
N PHE A 365 13.30 11.72 5.60
CA PHE A 365 12.25 10.72 5.68
C PHE A 365 11.96 10.34 7.13
N THR A 366 12.99 10.00 7.90
CA THR A 366 12.84 9.58 9.30
C THR A 366 12.25 10.72 10.14
N ILE A 367 12.77 11.95 9.99
CA ILE A 367 12.25 13.12 10.74
C ILE A 367 10.76 13.34 10.43
N ALA A 368 10.38 13.32 9.16
CA ALA A 368 8.99 13.53 8.75
C ALA A 368 8.08 12.41 9.27
N ASN A 369 8.46 11.14 9.10
CA ASN A 369 7.66 10.00 9.54
C ASN A 369 7.48 9.96 11.06
N VAL A 370 8.54 10.21 11.84
CA VAL A 370 8.47 10.28 13.30
C VAL A 370 7.60 11.46 13.74
N GLY A 371 7.69 12.61 13.06
CA GLY A 371 6.83 13.77 13.35
C GLY A 371 5.35 13.46 13.13
N TYR A 372 4.99 12.84 12.00
CA TYR A 372 3.61 12.43 11.73
C TYR A 372 3.13 11.35 12.71
N LEU A 373 3.97 10.37 13.02
CA LEU A 373 3.68 9.34 14.03
C LEU A 373 3.34 9.99 15.39
N ALA A 374 4.16 10.94 15.84
CA ALA A 374 3.94 11.63 17.11
C ALA A 374 2.60 12.40 17.12
N VAL A 375 2.27 13.12 16.06
CA VAL A 375 0.99 13.84 15.96
C VAL A 375 -0.19 12.85 15.98
N LEU A 376 -0.14 11.75 15.25
CA LEU A 376 -1.22 10.77 15.23
C LEU A 376 -1.37 10.03 16.57
N LEU A 377 -0.28 9.84 17.31
CA LEU A 377 -0.35 9.33 18.70
C LEU A 377 -1.05 10.31 19.63
N VAL A 378 -0.82 11.61 19.48
CA VAL A 378 -1.56 12.63 20.24
C VAL A 378 -3.05 12.58 19.88
N VAL A 379 -3.38 12.47 18.59
CA VAL A 379 -4.78 12.33 18.15
C VAL A 379 -5.41 11.06 18.74
N TYR A 380 -4.69 9.94 18.75
CA TYR A 380 -5.16 8.72 19.40
C TYR A 380 -5.45 8.94 20.90
N GLY A 381 -4.53 9.61 21.61
CA GLY A 381 -4.72 9.97 23.01
C GLY A 381 -5.97 10.81 23.25
N LEU A 382 -6.20 11.84 22.42
CA LEU A 382 -7.37 12.72 22.51
C LEU A 382 -8.68 11.96 22.25
N ILE A 383 -8.73 11.11 21.22
CA ILE A 383 -9.93 10.30 20.91
C ILE A 383 -10.26 9.31 22.04
N ARG A 384 -9.24 8.77 22.69
CA ARG A 384 -9.45 7.85 23.81
C ARG A 384 -10.01 8.54 25.06
N TRP A 385 -9.76 9.83 25.23
CA TRP A 385 -10.20 10.64 26.37
C TRP A 385 -11.65 11.18 26.21
N MET A 386 -12.15 11.22 24.98
CA MET A 386 -13.55 11.57 24.64
C MET A 386 -14.45 10.34 24.69
#